data_46d3def32451cbfcffb3a7dc12a17941
#
_entry.id   46d3def32451cbfcffb3a7dc12a17941
#
_cell.length_a   1.000
_cell.length_b   1.000
_cell.length_c   1.000
_cell.angle_alpha   90.00
_cell.angle_beta   90.00
_cell.angle_gamma   90.00
#
_symmetry.space_group_name_H-M   'P 1'
#
loop_
_entity.id
_entity.type
_entity.pdbx_description
1 polymer ?
#
loop_
_entity_poly.entity_id
_entity_poly.type
_entity_poly.pdbx_seq_one_letter_code
_entity_poly.pdbx_strand_id
1 'polypeptide(L)'
;VLLLAVDTATPAVTVALHDGESLHDGESVLAESNQVDARRHGELLLPSVDKVLAEAGLKLDALTGIVVGVGPGPYTGLRVGLVTASTFATVLGIPVHGLCTLDGLAYAAGAAGIEGPFTVATDARRKEVYWARYEDPRTRVGEPAVDRPGDIAEQVAGLPAVGQGALLYPDVFTDARAPEHQSAAALASLAVERLAAGAEFLPPTPLYLRRPDAQVPKNYKVVTPQ
;
A
#
# COMPACT_ATOMS: atom_id res chain seq x y z
N VAL A 1 6.31 -18.34 -10.93
CA VAL A 1 6.48 -16.88 -10.70
C VAL A 1 6.88 -16.67 -9.25
N LEU A 2 7.94 -15.93 -8.97
CA LEU A 2 8.36 -15.56 -7.62
C LEU A 2 8.27 -14.04 -7.48
N LEU A 3 7.37 -13.55 -6.65
CA LEU A 3 7.10 -12.13 -6.47
C LEU A 3 7.65 -11.62 -5.14
N LEU A 4 8.33 -10.48 -5.17
CA LEU A 4 8.58 -9.66 -3.99
C LEU A 4 7.54 -8.54 -3.94
N ALA A 5 6.73 -8.52 -2.89
CA ALA A 5 5.82 -7.41 -2.64
C ALA A 5 6.36 -6.46 -1.57
N VAL A 6 6.19 -5.17 -1.80
CA VAL A 6 6.66 -4.10 -0.90
C VAL A 6 5.59 -3.03 -0.78
N ASP A 7 5.29 -2.60 0.44
CA ASP A 7 4.47 -1.41 0.65
C ASP A 7 5.00 -0.58 1.84
N THR A 8 5.18 0.72 1.61
CA THR A 8 5.67 1.70 2.57
C THR A 8 4.82 2.97 2.57
N ALA A 9 3.58 2.87 2.07
CA ALA A 9 2.66 4.00 1.93
C ALA A 9 1.99 4.43 3.24
N THR A 10 2.09 3.64 4.31
CA THR A 10 1.56 3.94 5.64
C THR A 10 2.69 3.92 6.68
N PRO A 11 2.43 4.09 7.97
CA PRO A 11 3.45 3.88 9.01
C PRO A 11 4.06 2.48 9.02
N ALA A 12 3.43 1.49 8.42
CA ALA A 12 3.98 0.15 8.32
C ALA A 12 4.90 0.02 7.10
N VAL A 13 6.04 -0.66 7.32
CA VAL A 13 6.93 -1.17 6.28
C VAL A 13 6.62 -2.65 6.13
N THR A 14 6.04 -3.04 5.02
CA THR A 14 5.62 -4.42 4.80
C THR A 14 6.30 -5.00 3.57
N VAL A 15 6.79 -6.23 3.71
CA VAL A 15 7.50 -6.97 2.67
C VAL A 15 7.03 -8.41 2.71
N ALA A 16 6.78 -9.02 1.55
CA ALA A 16 6.44 -10.43 1.45
C ALA A 16 7.02 -11.07 0.20
N LEU A 17 7.29 -12.36 0.27
CA LEU A 17 7.60 -13.22 -0.85
C LEU A 17 6.40 -14.13 -1.14
N HIS A 18 6.05 -14.26 -2.42
CA HIS A 18 4.94 -15.07 -2.89
C HIS A 18 5.40 -15.91 -4.07
N ASP A 19 5.10 -17.20 -4.08
CA ASP A 19 5.51 -18.16 -5.13
C ASP A 19 4.73 -18.01 -6.45
N GLY A 20 3.70 -17.17 -6.47
CA GLY A 20 2.86 -16.92 -7.65
C GLY A 20 1.84 -18.00 -7.90
N GLU A 21 1.70 -18.99 -7.03
CA GLU A 21 0.63 -19.95 -7.12
C GLU A 21 -0.67 -19.37 -6.56
N SER A 22 -1.78 -19.68 -7.21
CA SER A 22 -3.07 -19.10 -6.80
C SER A 22 -3.67 -19.83 -5.61
N LEU A 23 -4.19 -19.05 -4.76
CA LEU A 23 -4.83 -19.19 -3.49
C LEU A 23 -5.88 -20.31 -3.37
N HIS A 24 -5.50 -21.50 -2.95
CA HIS A 24 -6.53 -22.30 -2.31
C HIS A 24 -6.20 -22.67 -0.86
N ASP A 25 -4.93 -22.55 -0.40
CA ASP A 25 -4.55 -23.06 0.90
C ASP A 25 -3.66 -22.12 1.77
N GLY A 26 -3.45 -20.85 1.39
CA GLY A 26 -2.69 -19.88 2.22
C GLY A 26 -1.17 -20.13 2.29
N GLU A 27 -0.67 -21.14 1.62
CA GLU A 27 0.75 -21.53 1.63
C GLU A 27 1.61 -20.79 0.60
N SER A 28 1.01 -19.99 -0.29
CA SER A 28 1.71 -19.28 -1.37
C SER A 28 2.55 -18.09 -0.90
N VAL A 29 2.38 -17.62 0.33
CA VAL A 29 3.25 -16.63 0.97
C VAL A 29 4.40 -17.34 1.65
N LEU A 30 5.59 -17.27 1.05
CA LEU A 30 6.79 -17.97 1.52
C LEU A 30 7.40 -17.36 2.79
N ALA A 31 7.33 -16.02 2.88
CA ALA A 31 7.80 -15.27 4.05
C ALA A 31 7.21 -13.86 4.04
N GLU A 32 7.06 -13.26 5.23
CA GLU A 32 6.64 -11.88 5.37
C GLU A 32 7.35 -11.15 6.52
N SER A 33 7.45 -9.84 6.41
CA SER A 33 7.95 -8.95 7.44
C SER A 33 7.10 -7.70 7.52
N ASN A 34 6.53 -7.45 8.70
CA ASN A 34 5.67 -6.30 8.97
C ASN A 34 6.25 -5.53 10.16
N GLN A 35 6.65 -4.27 9.93
CA GLN A 35 7.22 -3.41 10.95
C GLN A 35 6.53 -2.05 10.94
N VAL A 36 6.02 -1.61 12.08
CA VAL A 36 5.31 -0.33 12.19
C VAL A 36 6.23 0.72 12.79
N ASP A 37 6.74 1.63 11.97
CA ASP A 37 7.51 2.79 12.39
C ASP A 37 7.45 3.89 11.32
N ALA A 38 6.69 4.93 11.62
CA ALA A 38 6.43 6.04 10.68
C ALA A 38 7.67 6.87 10.28
N ARG A 39 8.83 6.68 10.91
CA ARG A 39 10.04 7.49 10.72
C ARG A 39 11.20 6.73 10.10
N ARG A 40 11.15 5.41 10.09
CA ARG A 40 12.32 4.56 9.77
C ARG A 40 12.14 3.73 8.49
N HIS A 41 11.25 4.12 7.58
CA HIS A 41 11.00 3.37 6.35
C HIS A 41 12.28 3.03 5.58
N GLY A 42 13.18 4.00 5.40
CA GLY A 42 14.45 3.82 4.69
C GLY A 42 15.44 2.91 5.42
N GLU A 43 15.37 2.83 6.76
CA GLU A 43 16.24 1.97 7.55
C GLU A 43 15.70 0.53 7.63
N LEU A 44 14.37 0.37 7.59
CA LEU A 44 13.70 -0.91 7.82
C LEU A 44 13.49 -1.74 6.55
N LEU A 45 13.34 -1.08 5.38
CA LEU A 45 12.91 -1.78 4.18
C LEU A 45 13.92 -2.82 3.70
N LEU A 46 15.19 -2.46 3.49
CA LEU A 46 16.20 -3.41 2.99
C LEU A 46 16.47 -4.55 3.98
N PRO A 47 16.63 -4.33 5.30
CA PRO A 47 16.68 -5.42 6.26
C PRO A 47 15.45 -6.33 6.24
N SER A 48 14.24 -5.80 5.97
CA SER A 48 13.04 -6.63 5.83
C SER A 48 13.07 -7.48 4.56
N VAL A 49 13.59 -6.94 3.46
CA VAL A 49 13.80 -7.72 2.21
C VAL A 49 14.82 -8.85 2.45
N ASP A 50 15.95 -8.53 3.05
CA ASP A 50 16.98 -9.54 3.37
C ASP A 50 16.43 -10.64 4.29
N LYS A 51 15.62 -10.25 5.29
CA LYS A 51 14.97 -11.18 6.21
C LYS A 51 14.07 -12.18 5.48
N VAL A 52 13.13 -11.69 4.66
CA VAL A 52 12.16 -12.57 3.97
C VAL A 52 12.86 -13.48 2.94
N LEU A 53 13.90 -12.99 2.26
CA LEU A 53 14.72 -13.82 1.36
C LEU A 53 15.45 -14.92 2.11
N ALA A 54 16.05 -14.59 3.26
CA ALA A 54 16.78 -15.57 4.09
C ALA A 54 15.84 -16.63 4.68
N GLU A 55 14.64 -16.22 5.17
CA GLU A 55 13.63 -17.13 5.70
C GLU A 55 13.12 -18.11 4.65
N ALA A 56 12.98 -17.68 3.40
CA ALA A 56 12.60 -18.51 2.27
C ALA A 56 13.77 -19.31 1.67
N GLY A 57 15.00 -19.09 2.11
CA GLY A 57 16.19 -19.73 1.53
C GLY A 57 16.50 -19.29 0.10
N LEU A 58 16.06 -18.09 -0.28
CA LEU A 58 16.14 -17.54 -1.63
C LEU A 58 17.15 -16.39 -1.70
N LYS A 59 17.56 -16.04 -2.92
CA LYS A 59 18.36 -14.87 -3.23
C LYS A 59 17.58 -13.89 -4.08
N LEU A 60 18.02 -12.64 -4.11
CA LEU A 60 17.36 -11.57 -4.85
C LEU A 60 17.24 -11.87 -6.36
N ASP A 61 18.22 -12.56 -6.93
CA ASP A 61 18.28 -12.95 -8.35
C ASP A 61 17.29 -14.07 -8.72
N ALA A 62 16.66 -14.71 -7.74
CA ALA A 62 15.59 -15.68 -7.97
C ALA A 62 14.23 -15.01 -8.29
N LEU A 63 14.08 -13.73 -7.99
CA LEU A 63 12.84 -13.01 -8.22
C LEU A 63 12.49 -12.92 -9.72
N THR A 64 11.22 -13.07 -10.03
CA THR A 64 10.70 -12.97 -11.41
C THR A 64 9.78 -11.76 -11.61
N GLY A 65 9.41 -11.06 -10.55
CA GLY A 65 8.61 -9.85 -10.59
C GLY A 65 8.55 -9.16 -9.23
N ILE A 66 8.19 -7.88 -9.25
CA ILE A 66 8.02 -7.07 -8.05
C ILE A 66 6.62 -6.46 -8.05
N VAL A 67 5.99 -6.44 -6.90
CA VAL A 67 4.72 -5.76 -6.65
C VAL A 67 4.99 -4.62 -5.67
N VAL A 68 4.49 -3.43 -5.95
CA VAL A 68 4.71 -2.28 -5.07
C VAL A 68 3.40 -1.52 -4.82
N GLY A 69 3.15 -1.21 -3.55
CA GLY A 69 2.10 -0.28 -3.15
C GLY A 69 2.43 1.13 -3.64
N VAL A 70 1.59 1.68 -4.52
CA VAL A 70 1.79 3.03 -5.08
C VAL A 70 1.14 4.12 -4.25
N GLY A 71 0.58 3.78 -3.09
CA GLY A 71 -0.18 4.68 -2.24
C GLY A 71 -1.69 4.59 -2.50
N PRO A 72 -2.45 5.56 -2.03
CA PRO A 72 -2.02 6.85 -1.48
C PRO A 72 -1.29 6.74 -0.14
N GLY A 73 -0.43 7.71 0.13
CA GLY A 73 0.35 7.73 1.37
C GLY A 73 1.23 8.97 1.52
N PRO A 74 1.84 9.16 2.69
CA PRO A 74 2.79 10.25 2.95
C PRO A 74 3.99 10.19 1.99
N TYR A 75 4.36 11.35 1.47
CA TYR A 75 5.34 11.54 0.41
C TYR A 75 6.66 10.80 0.60
N THR A 76 7.27 10.89 1.78
CA THR A 76 8.61 10.31 2.02
C THR A 76 8.56 8.79 2.12
N GLY A 77 7.65 8.25 2.93
CA GLY A 77 7.51 6.80 3.11
C GLY A 77 7.21 6.11 1.78
N LEU A 78 6.19 6.60 1.07
CA LEU A 78 5.76 6.07 -0.22
C LEU A 78 6.92 5.94 -1.23
N ARG A 79 7.79 6.94 -1.30
CA ARG A 79 8.93 6.93 -2.23
C ARG A 79 9.99 5.87 -1.90
N VAL A 80 10.17 5.54 -0.64
CA VAL A 80 11.16 4.53 -0.24
C VAL A 80 10.85 3.19 -0.91
N GLY A 81 9.61 2.70 -0.82
CA GLY A 81 9.19 1.46 -1.46
C GLY A 81 9.27 1.53 -2.99
N LEU A 82 8.74 2.60 -3.59
CA LEU A 82 8.74 2.78 -5.04
C LEU A 82 10.13 2.82 -5.66
N VAL A 83 11.06 3.57 -5.05
CA VAL A 83 12.44 3.66 -5.55
C VAL A 83 13.15 2.32 -5.39
N THR A 84 13.00 1.64 -4.26
CA THR A 84 13.60 0.32 -4.02
C THR A 84 13.07 -0.71 -5.01
N ALA A 85 11.75 -0.80 -5.21
CA ALA A 85 11.14 -1.72 -6.15
C ALA A 85 11.60 -1.46 -7.59
N SER A 86 11.60 -0.20 -8.02
CA SER A 86 12.06 0.19 -9.36
C SER A 86 13.55 -0.08 -9.57
N THR A 87 14.38 0.10 -8.54
CA THR A 87 15.81 -0.20 -8.59
C THR A 87 16.05 -1.70 -8.76
N PHE A 88 15.40 -2.53 -7.95
CA PHE A 88 15.51 -3.99 -8.08
C PHE A 88 15.02 -4.47 -9.43
N ALA A 89 13.85 -3.99 -9.90
CA ALA A 89 13.31 -4.34 -11.22
C ALA A 89 14.29 -4.01 -12.35
N THR A 90 14.91 -2.83 -12.29
CA THR A 90 15.89 -2.39 -13.28
C THR A 90 17.15 -3.25 -13.26
N VAL A 91 17.70 -3.53 -12.08
CA VAL A 91 18.95 -4.32 -11.94
C VAL A 91 18.75 -5.77 -12.35
N LEU A 92 17.59 -6.34 -12.03
CA LEU A 92 17.29 -7.74 -12.31
C LEU A 92 16.67 -7.95 -13.71
N GLY A 93 16.25 -6.88 -14.38
CA GLY A 93 15.56 -6.99 -15.68
C GLY A 93 14.19 -7.65 -15.60
N ILE A 94 13.48 -7.48 -14.47
CA ILE A 94 12.17 -8.08 -14.20
C ILE A 94 11.06 -7.02 -14.16
N PRO A 95 9.78 -7.38 -14.39
CA PRO A 95 8.68 -6.43 -14.31
C PRO A 95 8.42 -5.94 -12.88
N VAL A 96 7.91 -4.69 -12.79
CA VAL A 96 7.36 -4.13 -11.56
C VAL A 96 5.90 -3.73 -11.78
N HIS A 97 5.03 -4.14 -10.86
CA HIS A 97 3.58 -3.97 -10.91
C HIS A 97 3.13 -3.06 -9.75
N GLY A 98 2.52 -1.92 -10.09
CA GLY A 98 1.96 -1.02 -9.10
C GLY A 98 0.53 -1.42 -8.71
N LEU A 99 0.23 -1.38 -7.41
CA LEU A 99 -1.13 -1.55 -6.88
C LEU A 99 -1.47 -0.44 -5.90
N CYS A 100 -2.73 -0.03 -5.87
CA CYS A 100 -3.19 0.89 -4.84
C CYS A 100 -3.08 0.24 -3.46
N THR A 101 -2.44 0.92 -2.52
CA THR A 101 -2.27 0.44 -1.14
C THR A 101 -3.62 0.16 -0.46
N LEU A 102 -4.65 0.97 -0.77
CA LEU A 102 -5.99 0.73 -0.22
C LEU A 102 -6.61 -0.55 -0.77
N ASP A 103 -6.31 -0.94 -2.03
CA ASP A 103 -6.79 -2.20 -2.60
C ASP A 103 -6.15 -3.42 -1.90
N GLY A 104 -4.86 -3.33 -1.56
CA GLY A 104 -4.18 -4.36 -0.76
C GLY A 104 -4.78 -4.49 0.65
N LEU A 105 -5.13 -3.36 1.27
CA LEU A 105 -5.78 -3.35 2.58
C LEU A 105 -7.22 -3.90 2.51
N ALA A 106 -7.95 -3.60 1.43
CA ALA A 106 -9.28 -4.17 1.19
C ALA A 106 -9.22 -5.69 0.99
N TYR A 107 -8.23 -6.16 0.25
CA TYR A 107 -8.00 -7.60 0.07
C TYR A 107 -7.71 -8.31 1.40
N ALA A 108 -6.85 -7.70 2.25
CA ALA A 108 -6.58 -8.20 3.59
C ALA A 108 -7.83 -8.21 4.48
N ALA A 109 -8.71 -7.22 4.34
CA ALA A 109 -9.99 -7.17 5.06
C ALA A 109 -10.91 -8.35 4.68
N GLY A 110 -10.95 -8.74 3.41
CA GLY A 110 -11.67 -9.91 2.95
C GLY A 110 -11.13 -11.21 3.56
N ALA A 111 -9.79 -11.36 3.61
CA ALA A 111 -9.16 -12.49 4.28
C ALA A 111 -9.46 -12.52 5.80
N ALA A 112 -9.71 -11.36 6.41
CA ALA A 112 -10.15 -11.23 7.80
C ALA A 112 -11.68 -11.43 8.00
N GLY A 113 -12.41 -11.79 6.95
CA GLY A 113 -13.85 -12.11 7.02
C GLY A 113 -14.80 -10.93 6.81
N ILE A 114 -14.33 -9.81 6.24
CA ILE A 114 -15.22 -8.73 5.83
C ILE A 114 -15.83 -9.10 4.47
N GLU A 115 -17.15 -9.17 4.45
CA GLU A 115 -17.97 -9.40 3.27
C GLU A 115 -18.88 -8.19 3.01
N GLY A 116 -19.21 -7.96 1.73
CA GLY A 116 -20.09 -6.88 1.31
C GLY A 116 -19.47 -5.49 1.38
N PRO A 117 -20.26 -4.42 1.32
CA PRO A 117 -19.76 -3.06 1.26
C PRO A 117 -19.05 -2.60 2.53
N PHE A 118 -17.88 -1.97 2.37
CA PHE A 118 -17.09 -1.41 3.48
C PHE A 118 -16.23 -0.23 3.02
N THR A 119 -15.55 0.40 3.95
CA THR A 119 -14.63 1.50 3.71
C THR A 119 -13.22 1.13 4.13
N VAL A 120 -12.22 1.52 3.35
CA VAL A 120 -10.81 1.53 3.75
C VAL A 120 -10.41 2.97 4.02
N ALA A 121 -9.81 3.24 5.19
CA ALA A 121 -9.33 4.57 5.56
C ALA A 121 -7.95 4.47 6.23
N THR A 122 -6.96 5.18 5.70
CA THR A 122 -5.60 5.30 6.28
C THR A 122 -5.33 6.73 6.70
N ASP A 123 -4.41 6.95 7.66
CA ASP A 123 -4.07 8.28 8.15
C ASP A 123 -3.37 9.12 7.07
N ALA A 124 -3.99 10.20 6.63
CA ALA A 124 -3.40 11.16 5.70
C ALA A 124 -2.71 12.34 6.41
N ARG A 125 -2.58 12.29 7.75
CA ARG A 125 -2.12 13.42 8.58
C ARG A 125 -3.08 14.62 8.48
N ARG A 126 -2.83 15.67 9.25
CA ARG A 126 -3.58 16.94 9.22
C ARG A 126 -5.08 16.79 9.45
N LYS A 127 -5.49 15.78 10.20
CA LYS A 127 -6.90 15.43 10.47
C LYS A 127 -7.67 15.05 9.19
N GLU A 128 -7.00 14.43 8.23
CA GLU A 128 -7.54 13.87 7.01
C GLU A 128 -7.26 12.36 6.92
N VAL A 129 -8.01 11.67 6.09
CA VAL A 129 -7.82 10.27 5.75
C VAL A 129 -7.69 10.09 4.25
N TYR A 130 -6.81 9.21 3.81
CA TYR A 130 -6.90 8.60 2.49
C TYR A 130 -7.93 7.49 2.58
N TRP A 131 -8.90 7.46 1.70
CA TRP A 131 -10.00 6.52 1.81
C TRP A 131 -10.55 6.11 0.46
N ALA A 132 -11.24 4.97 0.45
CA ALA A 132 -12.03 4.50 -0.66
C ALA A 132 -13.16 3.59 -0.14
N ARG A 133 -14.25 3.52 -0.88
CA ARG A 133 -15.33 2.55 -0.65
C ARG A 133 -15.10 1.33 -1.50
N TYR A 134 -15.56 0.20 -0.99
CA TYR A 134 -15.48 -1.09 -1.66
C TYR A 134 -16.87 -1.73 -1.63
N GLU A 135 -17.25 -2.38 -2.72
CA GLU A 135 -18.44 -3.20 -2.81
C GLU A 135 -18.16 -4.60 -2.23
N ASP A 136 -16.96 -5.08 -2.46
CA ASP A 136 -16.38 -6.31 -1.93
C ASP A 136 -14.84 -6.14 -1.85
N PRO A 137 -14.08 -7.08 -1.23
CA PRO A 137 -12.64 -6.96 -1.05
C PRO A 137 -11.80 -6.78 -2.32
N ARG A 138 -12.37 -6.98 -3.51
CA ARG A 138 -11.70 -6.86 -4.81
C ARG A 138 -12.22 -5.71 -5.66
N THR A 139 -13.40 -5.17 -5.32
CA THR A 139 -14.11 -4.18 -6.13
C THR A 139 -14.20 -2.84 -5.43
N ARG A 140 -13.31 -1.91 -5.83
CA ARG A 140 -13.36 -0.53 -5.36
C ARG A 140 -14.46 0.26 -6.09
N VAL A 141 -15.17 1.09 -5.32
CA VAL A 141 -16.20 2.00 -5.85
C VAL A 141 -15.60 3.38 -6.05
N GLY A 142 -15.33 3.74 -7.28
CA GLY A 142 -14.76 5.04 -7.65
C GLY A 142 -13.24 5.13 -7.39
N GLU A 143 -12.72 6.36 -7.40
CA GLU A 143 -11.31 6.64 -7.17
C GLU A 143 -11.01 6.85 -5.69
N PRO A 144 -9.77 6.54 -5.24
CA PRO A 144 -9.35 6.89 -3.87
C PRO A 144 -9.36 8.41 -3.69
N ALA A 145 -9.72 8.86 -2.49
CA ALA A 145 -9.80 10.27 -2.16
C ALA A 145 -9.03 10.63 -0.87
N VAL A 146 -8.87 11.91 -0.61
CA VAL A 146 -8.35 12.45 0.64
C VAL A 146 -9.29 13.53 1.14
N ASP A 147 -9.86 13.33 2.33
CA ASP A 147 -10.85 14.20 2.91
C ASP A 147 -10.75 14.23 4.44
N ARG A 148 -11.40 15.21 5.06
CA ARG A 148 -11.62 15.18 6.50
C ARG A 148 -12.73 14.18 6.82
N PRO A 149 -12.58 13.36 7.88
CA PRO A 149 -13.59 12.36 8.23
C PRO A 149 -15.00 12.92 8.35
N GLY A 150 -15.15 14.12 8.94
CA GLY A 150 -16.46 14.77 9.07
C GLY A 150 -17.15 15.09 7.74
N ASP A 151 -16.36 15.36 6.69
CA ASP A 151 -16.90 15.75 5.37
C ASP A 151 -17.44 14.52 4.60
N ILE A 152 -17.03 13.31 5.00
CA ILE A 152 -17.46 12.06 4.38
C ILE A 152 -18.38 11.21 5.28
N ALA A 153 -18.76 11.73 6.44
CA ALA A 153 -19.52 10.97 7.45
C ALA A 153 -20.79 10.33 6.88
N GLU A 154 -21.55 11.03 6.07
CA GLU A 154 -22.76 10.51 5.43
C GLU A 154 -22.47 9.40 4.41
N GLN A 155 -21.32 9.46 3.73
CA GLN A 155 -20.93 8.50 2.69
C GLN A 155 -20.47 7.15 3.28
N VAL A 156 -19.97 7.17 4.51
CA VAL A 156 -19.42 5.98 5.20
C VAL A 156 -20.33 5.48 6.33
N ALA A 157 -21.44 6.17 6.57
CA ALA A 157 -22.37 5.86 7.65
C ALA A 157 -22.88 4.41 7.56
N GLY A 158 -22.78 3.67 8.68
CA GLY A 158 -23.27 2.30 8.79
C GLY A 158 -22.46 1.24 8.04
N LEU A 159 -21.33 1.62 7.43
CA LEU A 159 -20.42 0.68 6.79
C LEU A 159 -19.32 0.25 7.77
N PRO A 160 -18.92 -1.04 7.76
CA PRO A 160 -17.67 -1.45 8.38
C PRO A 160 -16.50 -0.65 7.78
N ALA A 161 -15.49 -0.37 8.57
CA ALA A 161 -14.32 0.36 8.11
C ALA A 161 -13.03 -0.30 8.60
N VAL A 162 -12.00 -0.35 7.75
CA VAL A 162 -10.67 -0.89 8.09
C VAL A 162 -9.58 0.15 7.87
N GLY A 163 -8.44 -0.08 8.49
CA GLY A 163 -7.29 0.79 8.39
C GLY A 163 -7.15 1.74 9.57
N GLN A 164 -5.94 2.25 9.75
CA GLN A 164 -5.60 3.13 10.88
C GLN A 164 -6.47 4.40 10.94
N GLY A 165 -6.85 4.94 9.77
CA GLY A 165 -7.72 6.12 9.69
C GLY A 165 -9.09 5.86 10.31
N ALA A 166 -9.65 4.65 10.15
CA ALA A 166 -10.92 4.28 10.77
C ALA A 166 -10.82 4.27 12.31
N LEU A 167 -9.71 3.75 12.84
CA LEU A 167 -9.47 3.69 14.29
C LEU A 167 -9.21 5.08 14.90
N LEU A 168 -8.64 6.00 14.15
CA LEU A 168 -8.35 7.36 14.63
C LEU A 168 -9.59 8.25 14.74
N TYR A 169 -10.67 7.92 14.03
CA TYR A 169 -11.89 8.74 13.97
C TYR A 169 -13.15 7.91 14.25
N PRO A 170 -13.27 7.32 15.46
CA PRO A 170 -14.38 6.40 15.80
C PRO A 170 -15.76 7.08 15.80
N ASP A 171 -15.83 8.40 15.93
CA ASP A 171 -17.08 9.16 15.83
C ASP A 171 -17.67 9.15 14.41
N VAL A 172 -16.85 8.90 13.40
CA VAL A 172 -17.26 8.82 11.98
C VAL A 172 -17.31 7.37 11.52
N PHE A 173 -16.27 6.59 11.83
CA PHE A 173 -16.18 5.17 11.48
C PHE A 173 -16.61 4.32 12.69
N THR A 174 -17.91 4.21 12.89
CA THR A 174 -18.49 3.60 14.12
C THR A 174 -18.32 2.08 14.21
N ASP A 175 -18.01 1.41 13.11
CA ASP A 175 -17.69 -0.03 13.03
C ASP A 175 -16.28 -0.23 12.47
N ALA A 176 -15.27 0.22 13.21
CA ALA A 176 -13.88 0.03 12.84
C ALA A 176 -13.40 -1.38 13.16
N ARG A 177 -12.82 -2.06 12.17
CA ARG A 177 -12.37 -3.46 12.24
C ARG A 177 -10.92 -3.61 11.78
N ALA A 178 -10.33 -4.76 12.08
CA ALA A 178 -9.05 -5.17 11.48
C ALA A 178 -9.22 -5.43 9.96
N PRO A 179 -8.13 -5.29 9.19
CA PRO A 179 -6.77 -4.94 9.59
C PRO A 179 -6.56 -3.43 9.77
N GLU A 180 -5.62 -3.06 10.66
CA GLU A 180 -5.21 -1.66 10.88
C GLU A 180 -4.22 -1.16 9.81
N HIS A 181 -3.28 -2.01 9.41
CA HIS A 181 -2.22 -1.68 8.47
C HIS A 181 -2.30 -2.58 7.23
N GLN A 182 -1.72 -2.10 6.13
CA GLN A 182 -1.57 -2.87 4.91
C GLN A 182 -0.65 -4.08 5.13
N SER A 183 -0.82 -5.10 4.29
CA SER A 183 0.01 -6.30 4.24
C SER A 183 0.59 -6.47 2.84
N ALA A 184 1.91 -6.62 2.74
CA ALA A 184 2.55 -6.95 1.48
C ALA A 184 2.17 -8.36 1.00
N ALA A 185 1.86 -9.28 1.91
CA ALA A 185 1.33 -10.60 1.56
C ALA A 185 -0.02 -10.50 0.85
N ALA A 186 -0.96 -9.70 1.40
CA ALA A 186 -2.25 -9.46 0.77
C ALA A 186 -2.10 -8.73 -0.58
N LEU A 187 -1.15 -7.79 -0.67
CA LEU A 187 -0.86 -7.08 -1.92
C LEU A 187 -0.31 -8.05 -2.99
N ALA A 188 0.57 -8.99 -2.60
CA ALA A 188 1.11 -10.01 -3.48
C ALA A 188 0.01 -10.95 -3.99
N SER A 189 -0.84 -11.43 -3.10
CA SER A 189 -1.95 -12.32 -3.44
C SER A 189 -2.93 -11.64 -4.41
N LEU A 190 -3.29 -10.37 -4.17
CA LEU A 190 -4.10 -9.59 -5.10
C LEU A 190 -3.41 -9.44 -6.47
N ALA A 191 -2.08 -9.25 -6.48
CA ALA A 191 -1.32 -9.16 -7.72
C ALA A 191 -1.36 -10.48 -8.51
N VAL A 192 -1.23 -11.62 -7.85
CA VAL A 192 -1.32 -12.94 -8.48
C VAL A 192 -2.69 -13.17 -9.12
N GLU A 193 -3.77 -12.83 -8.42
CA GLU A 193 -5.12 -12.89 -8.99
C GLU A 193 -5.25 -11.98 -10.23
N ARG A 194 -4.73 -10.76 -10.18
CA ARG A 194 -4.74 -9.82 -11.31
C ARG A 194 -3.90 -10.31 -12.49
N LEU A 195 -2.73 -10.88 -12.23
CA LEU A 195 -1.89 -11.49 -13.28
C LEU A 195 -2.61 -12.66 -13.97
N ALA A 196 -3.23 -13.52 -13.19
CA ALA A 196 -3.99 -14.66 -13.73
C ALA A 196 -5.20 -14.21 -14.57
N ALA A 197 -5.84 -13.12 -14.19
CA ALA A 197 -6.95 -12.51 -14.92
C ALA A 197 -6.52 -11.65 -16.12
N GLY A 198 -5.22 -11.42 -16.34
CA GLY A 198 -4.71 -10.49 -17.37
C GLY A 198 -5.12 -9.04 -17.12
N ALA A 199 -5.36 -8.67 -15.86
CA ALA A 199 -5.79 -7.32 -15.49
C ALA A 199 -4.63 -6.33 -15.54
N GLU A 200 -4.96 -5.06 -15.78
CA GLU A 200 -3.98 -3.98 -15.82
C GLU A 200 -3.48 -3.62 -14.41
N PHE A 201 -2.21 -3.22 -14.35
CA PHE A 201 -1.56 -2.69 -13.15
C PHE A 201 -1.35 -1.18 -13.28
N LEU A 202 -1.29 -0.51 -12.16
CA LEU A 202 -0.87 0.87 -12.12
C LEU A 202 0.64 0.98 -12.43
N PRO A 203 1.08 2.09 -13.04
CA PRO A 203 2.51 2.33 -13.15
C PRO A 203 3.14 2.44 -11.75
N PRO A 204 4.42 2.06 -11.57
CA PRO A 204 5.12 2.16 -10.29
C PRO A 204 5.51 3.61 -9.98
N THR A 205 4.53 4.49 -10.02
CA THR A 205 4.66 5.93 -9.74
C THR A 205 3.74 6.31 -8.58
N PRO A 206 4.12 7.31 -7.77
CA PRO A 206 3.35 7.67 -6.59
C PRO A 206 1.92 8.13 -6.93
N LEU A 207 0.93 7.56 -6.28
CA LEU A 207 -0.46 8.03 -6.32
C LEU A 207 -0.62 9.19 -5.32
N TYR A 208 -0.30 10.40 -5.75
CA TYR A 208 -0.45 11.61 -4.95
C TYR A 208 -1.86 12.16 -5.05
N LEU A 209 -2.65 12.06 -3.99
CA LEU A 209 -4.00 12.64 -3.90
C LEU A 209 -3.97 14.08 -3.35
N ARG A 210 -2.88 14.47 -2.73
CA ARG A 210 -2.69 15.83 -2.21
C ARG A 210 -1.67 16.59 -3.07
N ARG A 211 -1.98 17.85 -3.36
CA ARG A 211 -1.01 18.74 -4.01
C ARG A 211 0.13 19.06 -3.04
N PRO A 212 1.38 19.21 -3.53
CA PRO A 212 2.49 19.66 -2.70
C PRO A 212 2.18 21.01 -2.05
N ASP A 213 2.47 21.14 -0.74
CA ASP A 213 2.29 22.41 -0.01
C ASP A 213 3.37 23.44 -0.30
N ALA A 214 4.33 23.13 -1.15
CA ALA A 214 5.41 24.04 -1.53
C ALA A 214 4.84 25.29 -2.21
N GLN A 215 4.85 26.40 -1.47
CA GLN A 215 4.57 27.71 -2.04
C GLN A 215 5.85 28.32 -2.57
N VAL A 216 5.80 28.92 -3.76
CA VAL A 216 6.92 29.71 -4.27
C VAL A 216 7.19 30.83 -3.28
N PRO A 217 8.42 30.99 -2.74
CA PRO A 217 8.73 32.08 -1.82
C PRO A 217 8.37 33.42 -2.45
N LYS A 218 7.62 34.26 -1.75
CA LYS A 218 7.25 35.59 -2.24
C LYS A 218 8.44 36.53 -2.46
N ASN A 219 9.61 36.18 -1.88
CA ASN A 219 10.86 36.91 -2.03
C ASN A 219 11.89 36.04 -2.75
N TYR A 220 11.91 36.12 -4.04
CA TYR A 220 12.96 35.52 -4.86
C TYR A 220 14.26 36.32 -4.71
N LYS A 221 15.32 35.72 -4.15
CA LYS A 221 16.66 36.27 -4.34
C LYS A 221 17.06 35.98 -5.79
N VAL A 222 17.01 37.02 -6.63
CA VAL A 222 17.59 36.93 -7.97
C VAL A 222 19.13 36.82 -7.78
N VAL A 223 19.66 35.65 -8.08
CA VAL A 223 21.13 35.49 -8.18
C VAL A 223 21.52 36.09 -9.52
N THR A 224 22.08 37.28 -9.49
CA THR A 224 22.67 37.90 -10.67
C THR A 224 23.94 37.13 -11.00
N PRO A 225 24.12 36.55 -12.20
CA PRO A 225 25.40 35.97 -12.60
C PRO A 225 26.47 37.04 -12.64
N GLN A 226 27.64 36.78 -12.03
CA GLN A 226 28.85 37.59 -12.20
C GLN A 226 29.50 37.30 -13.54
#